data_9e8b1b74d669f5683effa5b695801492
#
_entry.id   9e8b1b74d669f5683effa5b695801492
#
_cell.length_a   1.000
_cell.length_b   1.000
_cell.length_c   1.000
_cell.angle_alpha   90.00
_cell.angle_beta   90.00
_cell.angle_gamma   90.00
#
_symmetry.space_group_name_H-M   'P 1'
#
loop_
_entity.id
_entity.type
_entity.pdbx_description
1 polymer ?
#
loop_
_entity_poly.entity_id
_entity_poly.type
_entity_poly.pdbx_seq_one_letter_code
_entity_poly.pdbx_strand_id
1 'polypeptide(L)'
;MLMNRFITKQTMDRFYEYLIEEERSSGTIEKYIRDVRLLQSWLGPAPITKENAARWKQELLQSGRAPSTVNSMLAAANTYFRFMGWDDLKLKSIRLQRRFFRENERELTKSEYQLLMDTAKKRGDERLALLMETICATGIRVSEVPYITTDAVKKGRARIAMKGKLRTILIPA
;
A
#
# COMPACT_ATOMS: atom_id res chain seq x y z
N MET A 1 -35.20 14.95 7.24
CA MET A 1 -34.61 14.58 8.56
C MET A 1 -33.23 14.00 8.28
N LEU A 2 -32.14 14.71 8.57
CA LEU A 2 -30.78 14.23 8.39
C LEU A 2 -30.57 13.11 9.43
N MET A 3 -30.57 11.85 9.00
CA MET A 3 -30.16 10.75 9.87
C MET A 3 -28.73 11.00 10.34
N ASN A 4 -28.52 11.07 11.66
CA ASN A 4 -27.19 11.14 12.22
C ASN A 4 -26.41 9.88 11.86
N ARG A 5 -25.33 10.02 11.09
CA ARG A 5 -24.49 8.93 10.58
C ARG A 5 -23.22 8.84 11.43
N PHE A 6 -22.99 7.70 12.04
CA PHE A 6 -21.83 7.48 12.92
C PHE A 6 -20.99 6.31 12.45
N ILE A 7 -19.69 6.46 12.52
CA ILE A 7 -18.74 5.35 12.34
C ILE A 7 -18.55 4.71 13.72
N THR A 8 -19.20 3.57 13.94
CA THR A 8 -19.17 2.86 15.22
C THR A 8 -18.32 1.59 15.11
N LYS A 9 -17.96 0.99 16.26
CA LYS A 9 -17.30 -0.31 16.29
C LYS A 9 -18.12 -1.35 15.51
N GLN A 10 -19.43 -1.41 15.77
CA GLN A 10 -20.32 -2.35 15.10
C GLN A 10 -20.34 -2.19 13.56
N THR A 11 -20.38 -0.95 13.05
CA THR A 11 -20.33 -0.71 11.59
C THR A 11 -18.95 -1.02 11.00
N MET A 12 -17.88 -0.87 11.80
CA MET A 12 -16.54 -1.28 11.38
C MET A 12 -16.38 -2.80 11.32
N ASP A 13 -16.94 -3.53 12.27
CA ASP A 13 -16.92 -5.00 12.28
C ASP A 13 -17.71 -5.55 11.07
N ARG A 14 -18.88 -4.99 10.79
CA ARG A 14 -19.66 -5.33 9.58
C ARG A 14 -18.94 -4.96 8.28
N PHE A 15 -18.20 -3.87 8.26
CA PHE A 15 -17.40 -3.48 7.11
C PHE A 15 -16.23 -4.44 6.86
N TYR A 16 -15.63 -4.97 7.93
CA TYR A 16 -14.60 -6.00 7.83
C TYR A 16 -15.16 -7.26 7.15
N GLU A 17 -16.31 -7.76 7.59
CA GLU A 17 -16.99 -8.93 6.98
C GLU A 17 -17.35 -8.66 5.51
N TYR A 18 -17.88 -7.48 5.21
CA TYR A 18 -18.17 -7.07 3.82
C TYR A 18 -16.92 -7.11 2.93
N LEU A 19 -15.76 -6.68 3.44
CA LEU A 19 -14.51 -6.73 2.65
C LEU A 19 -14.03 -8.17 2.42
N ILE A 20 -14.33 -9.10 3.31
CA ILE A 20 -14.08 -10.55 3.12
C ILE A 20 -15.02 -11.10 2.05
N GLU A 21 -16.32 -10.80 2.12
CA GLU A 21 -17.33 -11.21 1.13
C GLU A 21 -17.00 -10.68 -0.29
N GLU A 22 -16.43 -9.46 -0.36
CA GLU A 22 -15.88 -8.87 -1.59
C GLU A 22 -14.55 -9.49 -2.05
N GLU A 23 -14.10 -10.55 -1.44
CA GLU A 23 -12.84 -11.27 -1.73
C GLU A 23 -11.59 -10.37 -1.76
N ARG A 24 -11.55 -9.33 -0.91
CA ARG A 24 -10.39 -8.45 -0.82
C ARG A 24 -9.21 -9.17 -0.17
N SER A 25 -7.98 -8.91 -0.66
CA SER A 25 -6.77 -9.46 -0.04
C SER A 25 -6.60 -8.94 1.40
N SER A 26 -6.02 -9.77 2.30
CA SER A 26 -5.77 -9.41 3.70
C SER A 26 -5.12 -8.03 3.86
N GLY A 27 -4.06 -7.74 3.10
CA GLY A 27 -3.40 -6.44 3.14
C GLY A 27 -4.28 -5.28 2.68
N THR A 28 -5.29 -5.51 1.81
CA THR A 28 -6.28 -4.49 1.44
C THR A 28 -7.27 -4.29 2.57
N ILE A 29 -7.75 -5.37 3.19
CA ILE A 29 -8.67 -5.32 4.33
C ILE A 29 -8.04 -4.55 5.49
N GLU A 30 -6.87 -4.95 5.93
CA GLU A 30 -6.12 -4.29 7.02
C GLU A 30 -5.94 -2.79 6.75
N LYS A 31 -5.54 -2.46 5.52
CA LYS A 31 -5.36 -1.07 5.12
C LYS A 31 -6.66 -0.28 5.17
N TYR A 32 -7.75 -0.82 4.62
CA TYR A 32 -9.04 -0.12 4.58
C TYR A 32 -9.58 0.10 5.99
N ILE A 33 -9.53 -0.91 6.84
CA ILE A 33 -9.95 -0.81 8.24
C ILE A 33 -9.11 0.23 8.98
N ARG A 34 -7.78 0.24 8.81
CA ARG A 34 -6.90 1.24 9.42
C ARG A 34 -7.25 2.66 8.97
N ASP A 35 -7.45 2.85 7.66
CA ASP A 35 -7.69 4.18 7.10
C ASP A 35 -9.07 4.73 7.50
N VAL A 36 -10.12 3.87 7.61
CA VAL A 36 -11.43 4.28 8.13
C VAL A 36 -11.40 4.54 9.64
N ARG A 37 -10.59 3.78 10.41
CA ARG A 37 -10.36 4.09 11.83
C ARG A 37 -9.70 5.45 12.03
N LEU A 38 -8.80 5.86 11.15
CA LEU A 38 -8.22 7.21 11.19
C LEU A 38 -9.29 8.28 10.97
N LEU A 39 -10.22 8.08 10.03
CA LEU A 39 -11.36 8.97 9.85
C LEU A 39 -12.26 8.99 11.09
N GLN A 40 -12.57 7.84 11.66
CA GLN A 40 -13.37 7.72 12.88
C GLN A 40 -12.73 8.47 14.05
N SER A 41 -11.43 8.29 14.27
CA SER A 41 -10.68 8.98 15.33
C SER A 41 -10.64 10.48 15.12
N TRP A 42 -10.54 10.94 13.86
CA TRP A 42 -10.57 12.35 13.53
C TRP A 42 -11.95 12.99 13.79
N LEU A 43 -13.04 12.27 13.49
CA LEU A 43 -14.40 12.72 13.76
C LEU A 43 -14.72 12.78 15.27
N GLY A 44 -14.12 11.91 16.05
CA GLY A 44 -14.50 11.72 17.46
C GLY A 44 -15.97 11.31 17.61
N PRO A 45 -16.74 11.97 18.49
CA PRO A 45 -18.14 11.67 18.71
C PRO A 45 -19.10 12.32 17.70
N ALA A 46 -18.56 13.11 16.74
CA ALA A 46 -19.39 13.83 15.80
C ALA A 46 -19.95 12.91 14.68
N PRO A 47 -21.17 13.16 14.18
CA PRO A 47 -21.69 12.45 13.03
C PRO A 47 -20.89 12.82 11.78
N ILE A 48 -20.78 11.87 10.84
CA ILE A 48 -20.17 12.15 9.52
C ILE A 48 -21.16 12.91 8.66
N THR A 49 -20.71 14.04 8.13
CA THR A 49 -21.43 14.88 7.16
C THR A 49 -20.57 15.08 5.92
N LYS A 50 -21.17 15.57 4.86
CA LYS A 50 -20.42 15.94 3.64
C LYS A 50 -19.34 16.98 3.92
N GLU A 51 -19.64 17.93 4.78
CA GLU A 51 -18.73 18.99 5.19
C GLU A 51 -17.54 18.41 5.97
N ASN A 52 -17.81 17.58 7.00
CA ASN A 52 -16.75 16.96 7.79
C ASN A 52 -15.86 16.04 6.93
N ALA A 53 -16.43 15.27 6.01
CA ALA A 53 -15.66 14.45 5.09
C ALA A 53 -14.75 15.29 4.18
N ALA A 54 -15.25 16.42 3.67
CA ALA A 54 -14.46 17.36 2.86
C ALA A 54 -13.34 18.02 3.67
N ARG A 55 -13.63 18.42 4.93
CA ARG A 55 -12.63 18.97 5.86
C ARG A 55 -11.52 17.97 6.17
N TRP A 56 -11.88 16.72 6.47
CA TRP A 56 -10.89 15.65 6.67
C TRP A 56 -9.96 15.49 5.46
N LYS A 57 -10.50 15.52 4.23
CA LYS A 57 -9.68 15.50 3.02
C LYS A 57 -8.72 16.70 2.95
N GLN A 58 -9.15 17.91 3.32
CA GLN A 58 -8.29 19.10 3.34
C GLN A 58 -7.13 18.93 4.34
N GLU A 59 -7.42 18.42 5.54
CA GLU A 59 -6.38 18.17 6.53
C GLU A 59 -5.38 17.09 6.10
N LEU A 60 -5.86 16.03 5.43
CA LEU A 60 -4.96 15.04 4.84
C LEU A 60 -4.01 15.66 3.81
N LEU A 61 -4.49 16.63 3.01
CA LEU A 61 -3.66 17.36 2.05
C LEU A 61 -2.61 18.25 2.73
N GLN A 62 -2.97 18.87 3.84
CA GLN A 62 -2.07 19.74 4.61
C GLN A 62 -1.07 18.96 5.48
N SER A 63 -1.30 17.68 5.73
CA SER A 63 -0.47 16.85 6.61
C SER A 63 0.88 16.42 6.03
N GLY A 64 1.28 16.93 4.86
CA GLY A 64 2.53 16.57 4.18
C GLY A 64 2.55 15.15 3.57
N ARG A 65 1.42 14.44 3.58
CA ARG A 65 1.33 13.11 2.96
C ARG A 65 1.41 13.21 1.44
N ALA A 66 2.04 12.20 0.83
CA ALA A 66 2.04 12.10 -0.63
C ALA A 66 0.59 12.03 -1.18
N PRO A 67 0.28 12.74 -2.28
CA PRO A 67 -1.07 12.74 -2.85
C PRO A 67 -1.61 11.36 -3.21
N SER A 68 -0.75 10.41 -3.58
CA SER A 68 -1.11 9.01 -3.79
C SER A 68 -1.58 8.32 -2.51
N THR A 69 -0.94 8.62 -1.37
CA THR A 69 -1.34 8.12 -0.05
C THR A 69 -2.70 8.68 0.33
N VAL A 70 -2.92 9.98 0.16
CA VAL A 70 -4.22 10.60 0.42
C VAL A 70 -5.30 9.95 -0.44
N ASN A 71 -5.08 9.80 -1.76
CA ASN A 71 -6.03 9.12 -2.64
C ASN A 71 -6.35 7.68 -2.19
N SER A 72 -5.38 6.98 -1.67
CA SER A 72 -5.58 5.63 -1.14
C SER A 72 -6.46 5.63 0.13
N MET A 73 -6.30 6.63 1.00
CA MET A 73 -7.17 6.81 2.19
C MET A 73 -8.59 7.22 1.78
N LEU A 74 -8.73 8.12 0.79
CA LEU A 74 -10.04 8.50 0.24
C LEU A 74 -10.75 7.30 -0.41
N ALA A 75 -10.02 6.39 -1.05
CA ALA A 75 -10.59 5.17 -1.62
C ALA A 75 -11.16 4.26 -0.53
N ALA A 76 -10.46 4.09 0.60
CA ALA A 76 -10.96 3.34 1.76
C ALA A 76 -12.24 3.97 2.33
N ALA A 77 -12.23 5.29 2.58
CA ALA A 77 -13.40 6.02 3.08
C ALA A 77 -14.59 5.93 2.11
N ASN A 78 -14.37 6.11 0.81
CA ASN A 78 -15.43 5.99 -0.21
C ASN A 78 -16.00 4.57 -0.30
N THR A 79 -15.18 3.54 -0.09
CA THR A 79 -15.66 2.15 -0.03
C THR A 79 -16.54 1.93 1.18
N TYR A 80 -16.15 2.48 2.34
CA TYR A 80 -16.95 2.45 3.55
C TYR A 80 -18.28 3.21 3.38
N PHE A 81 -18.26 4.41 2.79
CA PHE A 81 -19.48 5.18 2.53
C PHE A 81 -20.46 4.44 1.63
N ARG A 82 -19.95 3.79 0.57
CA ARG A 82 -20.78 2.96 -0.31
C ARG A 82 -21.37 1.75 0.43
N PHE A 83 -20.58 1.06 1.25
CA PHE A 83 -21.06 -0.04 2.10
C PHE A 83 -22.19 0.42 3.03
N MET A 84 -22.11 1.62 3.57
CA MET A 84 -23.14 2.21 4.45
C MET A 84 -24.32 2.83 3.68
N GLY A 85 -24.31 2.83 2.35
CA GLY A 85 -25.32 3.53 1.54
C GLY A 85 -25.27 5.05 1.63
N TRP A 86 -24.08 5.62 1.93
CA TRP A 86 -23.84 7.07 2.08
C TRP A 86 -23.15 7.65 0.85
N ASP A 87 -23.69 7.40 -0.34
CA ASP A 87 -23.07 7.79 -1.62
C ASP A 87 -22.90 9.31 -1.79
N ASP A 88 -23.77 10.09 -1.11
CA ASP A 88 -23.68 11.54 -1.05
C ASP A 88 -22.40 12.05 -0.37
N LEU A 89 -21.76 11.24 0.49
CA LEU A 89 -20.50 11.57 1.16
C LEU A 89 -19.27 11.34 0.29
N LYS A 90 -19.41 10.74 -0.88
CA LYS A 90 -18.28 10.39 -1.77
C LYS A 90 -17.33 11.56 -2.00
N LEU A 91 -16.05 11.33 -1.73
CA LEU A 91 -14.95 12.28 -1.90
C LEU A 91 -14.29 12.10 -3.27
N LYS A 92 -14.06 13.21 -3.96
CA LYS A 92 -13.31 13.21 -5.24
C LYS A 92 -11.82 12.97 -4.98
N SER A 93 -11.22 12.09 -5.77
CA SER A 93 -9.77 11.88 -5.76
C SER A 93 -9.01 13.15 -6.19
N ILE A 94 -7.78 13.27 -5.73
CA ILE A 94 -6.84 14.30 -6.17
C ILE A 94 -6.32 13.90 -7.55
N ARG A 95 -6.33 14.82 -8.49
CA ARG A 95 -5.69 14.60 -9.79
C ARG A 95 -4.18 14.55 -9.59
N LEU A 96 -3.60 13.38 -9.88
CA LEU A 96 -2.15 13.20 -9.85
C LEU A 96 -1.60 13.57 -11.23
N GLN A 97 -0.78 14.60 -11.28
CA GLN A 97 0.00 14.86 -12.47
C GLN A 97 1.11 13.79 -12.56
N ARG A 98 1.08 12.97 -13.60
CA ARG A 98 2.17 12.02 -13.82
C ARG A 98 3.40 12.82 -14.21
N ARG A 99 4.39 12.89 -13.32
CA ARG A 99 5.71 13.37 -13.69
C ARG A 99 6.38 12.26 -14.52
N PHE A 100 6.63 12.52 -15.80
CA PHE A 100 7.31 11.58 -16.69
C PHE A 100 8.79 11.42 -16.33
N PHE A 101 9.38 12.42 -15.68
CA PHE A 101 10.76 12.40 -15.20
C PHE A 101 10.73 12.30 -13.68
N ARG A 102 11.29 11.22 -13.13
CA ARG A 102 11.59 11.11 -11.70
C ARG A 102 12.80 11.99 -11.41
N GLU A 103 12.77 12.72 -10.31
CA GLU A 103 13.97 13.33 -9.76
C GLU A 103 14.92 12.18 -9.37
N ASN A 104 16.13 12.18 -9.91
CA ASN A 104 17.16 11.13 -9.70
C ASN A 104 17.60 11.04 -8.23
N GLU A 105 17.26 12.02 -7.39
CA GLU A 105 17.59 12.11 -5.97
C GLU A 105 17.12 10.92 -5.10
N ARG A 106 16.22 10.09 -5.64
CA ARG A 106 15.69 8.90 -4.95
C ARG A 106 16.13 7.58 -5.58
N GLU A 107 16.99 7.64 -6.57
CA GLU A 107 17.53 6.46 -7.21
C GLU A 107 18.92 6.16 -6.62
N LEU A 108 19.14 4.89 -6.28
CA LEU A 108 20.40 4.41 -5.76
C LEU A 108 21.45 4.50 -6.87
N THR A 109 22.51 5.25 -6.66
CA THR A 109 23.66 5.29 -7.57
C THR A 109 24.48 4.00 -7.46
N LYS A 110 25.29 3.72 -8.48
CA LYS A 110 26.18 2.54 -8.47
C LYS A 110 27.14 2.58 -7.28
N SER A 111 27.66 3.75 -6.90
CA SER A 111 28.55 3.93 -5.76
C SER A 111 27.86 3.68 -4.42
N GLU A 112 26.64 4.15 -4.25
CA GLU A 112 25.83 3.88 -3.05
C GLU A 112 25.49 2.40 -2.93
N TYR A 113 25.12 1.76 -4.04
CA TYR A 113 24.89 0.32 -4.06
C TYR A 113 26.15 -0.46 -3.63
N GLN A 114 27.31 -0.10 -4.18
CA GLN A 114 28.58 -0.74 -3.80
C GLN A 114 28.90 -0.54 -2.31
N LEU A 115 28.68 0.68 -1.81
CA LEU A 115 28.86 0.98 -0.38
C LEU A 115 27.97 0.14 0.52
N LEU A 116 26.70 -0.06 0.13
CA LEU A 116 25.76 -0.93 0.86
C LEU A 116 26.24 -2.39 0.88
N MET A 117 26.68 -2.91 -0.27
CA MET A 117 27.21 -4.26 -0.40
C MET A 117 28.45 -4.47 0.47
N ASP A 118 29.41 -3.55 0.41
CA ASP A 118 30.66 -3.62 1.19
C ASP A 118 30.38 -3.50 2.69
N THR A 119 29.41 -2.67 3.07
CA THR A 119 29.00 -2.51 4.48
C THR A 119 28.38 -3.79 5.01
N ALA A 120 27.51 -4.44 4.25
CA ALA A 120 26.89 -5.71 4.65
C ALA A 120 27.95 -6.81 4.83
N LYS A 121 28.88 -6.91 3.88
CA LYS A 121 29.99 -7.88 3.94
C LYS A 121 30.91 -7.62 5.15
N LYS A 122 31.30 -6.35 5.39
CA LYS A 122 32.14 -5.97 6.56
C LYS A 122 31.47 -6.28 7.90
N ARG A 123 30.13 -6.25 7.96
CA ARG A 123 29.37 -6.63 9.16
C ARG A 123 29.18 -8.14 9.31
N GLY A 124 29.65 -8.94 8.35
CA GLY A 124 29.42 -10.39 8.33
C GLY A 124 27.99 -10.78 7.97
N ASP A 125 27.17 -9.84 7.48
CA ASP A 125 25.80 -10.12 7.07
C ASP A 125 25.75 -10.53 5.57
N GLU A 126 26.31 -11.70 5.29
CA GLU A 126 26.32 -12.28 3.94
C GLU A 126 24.90 -12.46 3.37
N ARG A 127 23.94 -12.82 4.25
CA ARG A 127 22.57 -12.99 3.83
C ARG A 127 21.95 -11.71 3.28
N LEU A 128 22.21 -10.58 3.92
CA LEU A 128 21.76 -9.27 3.44
C LEU A 128 22.45 -8.89 2.12
N ALA A 129 23.75 -9.14 2.01
CA ALA A 129 24.50 -8.89 0.78
C ALA A 129 23.93 -9.69 -0.39
N LEU A 130 23.72 -11.01 -0.23
CA LEU A 130 23.12 -11.88 -1.26
C LEU A 130 21.68 -11.47 -1.61
N LEU A 131 20.90 -11.03 -0.62
CA LEU A 131 19.55 -10.55 -0.85
C LEU A 131 19.53 -9.28 -1.73
N MET A 132 20.39 -8.30 -1.42
CA MET A 132 20.52 -7.07 -2.21
C MET A 132 21.00 -7.38 -3.64
N GLU A 133 21.98 -8.25 -3.78
CA GLU A 133 22.48 -8.69 -5.08
C GLU A 133 21.40 -9.38 -5.90
N THR A 134 20.65 -10.31 -5.30
CA THR A 134 19.54 -11.01 -5.95
C THR A 134 18.46 -10.04 -6.42
N ILE A 135 18.07 -9.07 -5.59
CA ILE A 135 17.05 -8.08 -5.94
C ILE A 135 17.53 -7.21 -7.10
N CYS A 136 18.78 -6.73 -7.05
CA CYS A 136 19.33 -5.88 -8.11
C CYS A 136 19.54 -6.62 -9.43
N ALA A 137 20.03 -7.85 -9.38
CA ALA A 137 20.29 -8.66 -10.58
C ALA A 137 19.01 -9.15 -11.28
N THR A 138 17.93 -9.40 -10.51
CA THR A 138 16.71 -10.03 -11.05
C THR A 138 15.54 -9.07 -11.18
N GLY A 139 15.57 -7.91 -10.53
CA GLY A 139 14.42 -7.00 -10.41
C GLY A 139 13.23 -7.60 -9.65
N ILE A 140 13.49 -8.61 -8.80
CA ILE A 140 12.45 -9.26 -7.98
C ILE A 140 11.98 -8.31 -6.88
N ARG A 141 10.69 -8.37 -6.53
CA ARG A 141 10.18 -7.63 -5.37
C ARG A 141 10.55 -8.35 -4.07
N VAL A 142 10.76 -7.61 -2.99
CA VAL A 142 11.06 -8.20 -1.67
C VAL A 142 10.05 -9.28 -1.28
N SER A 143 8.75 -9.07 -1.53
CA SER A 143 7.70 -10.04 -1.25
C SER A 143 7.76 -11.31 -2.12
N GLU A 144 8.55 -11.31 -3.17
CA GLU A 144 8.70 -12.41 -4.12
C GLU A 144 10.00 -13.22 -3.88
N VAL A 145 10.86 -12.74 -2.98
CA VAL A 145 12.12 -13.44 -2.61
C VAL A 145 11.92 -14.92 -2.22
N PRO A 146 10.84 -15.32 -1.52
CA PRO A 146 10.59 -16.74 -1.22
C PRO A 146 10.49 -17.67 -2.44
N TYR A 147 10.26 -17.12 -3.65
CA TYR A 147 10.26 -17.91 -4.88
C TYR A 147 11.67 -18.21 -5.43
N ILE A 148 12.72 -17.57 -4.88
CA ILE A 148 14.11 -17.89 -5.19
C ILE A 148 14.53 -19.09 -4.33
N THR A 149 14.15 -20.26 -4.78
CA THR A 149 14.51 -21.53 -4.15
C THR A 149 15.80 -22.08 -4.76
N THR A 150 16.46 -23.03 -4.07
CA THR A 150 17.63 -23.74 -4.62
C THR A 150 17.35 -24.37 -5.97
N ASP A 151 16.12 -24.85 -6.16
CA ASP A 151 15.66 -25.45 -7.42
C ASP A 151 15.51 -24.39 -8.53
N ALA A 152 15.02 -23.19 -8.17
CA ALA A 152 14.91 -22.07 -9.11
C ALA A 152 16.31 -21.59 -9.54
N VAL A 153 17.26 -21.53 -8.62
CA VAL A 153 18.66 -21.18 -8.91
C VAL A 153 19.29 -22.21 -9.86
N LYS A 154 19.17 -23.52 -9.57
CA LYS A 154 19.66 -24.60 -10.46
C LYS A 154 19.06 -24.52 -11.86
N LYS A 155 17.80 -24.10 -12.00
CA LYS A 155 17.10 -23.96 -13.27
C LYS A 155 17.35 -22.61 -13.97
N GLY A 156 18.08 -21.69 -13.34
CA GLY A 156 18.33 -20.33 -13.82
C GLY A 156 17.06 -19.48 -13.96
N ARG A 157 15.94 -19.88 -13.35
CA ARG A 157 14.65 -19.17 -13.44
C ARG A 157 13.74 -19.46 -12.27
N ALA A 158 13.02 -18.43 -11.81
CA ALA A 158 11.95 -18.54 -10.82
C ALA A 158 10.60 -18.22 -11.45
N ARG A 159 9.57 -19.02 -11.15
CA ARG A 159 8.17 -18.74 -11.49
C ARG A 159 7.47 -18.11 -10.29
N ILE A 160 6.93 -16.91 -10.47
CA ILE A 160 6.25 -16.16 -9.43
C ILE A 160 4.75 -16.15 -9.74
N ALA A 161 3.96 -16.72 -8.84
CA ALA A 161 2.51 -16.69 -8.90
C ALA A 161 2.01 -15.79 -7.76
N MET A 162 1.62 -14.55 -8.07
CA MET A 162 1.06 -13.61 -7.08
C MET A 162 -0.12 -12.83 -7.64
N LYS A 163 -1.18 -12.72 -6.86
CA LYS A 163 -2.38 -11.93 -7.20
C LYS A 163 -2.96 -12.27 -8.57
N GLY A 164 -3.05 -13.56 -8.89
CA GLY A 164 -3.58 -14.05 -10.16
C GLY A 164 -2.68 -13.81 -11.38
N LYS A 165 -1.45 -13.30 -11.18
CA LYS A 165 -0.48 -13.09 -12.26
C LYS A 165 0.68 -14.07 -12.15
N LEU A 166 1.02 -14.67 -13.28
CA LEU A 166 2.18 -15.53 -13.40
C LEU A 166 3.28 -14.78 -14.16
N ARG A 167 4.49 -14.75 -13.60
CA ARG A 167 5.67 -14.21 -14.31
C ARG A 167 6.88 -15.09 -14.06
N THR A 168 7.77 -15.16 -15.05
CA THR A 168 9.05 -15.83 -14.92
C THR A 168 10.15 -14.80 -14.80
N ILE A 169 11.06 -15.01 -13.86
CA ILE A 169 12.27 -14.22 -13.65
C ILE A 169 13.46 -15.09 -14.02
N LEU A 170 14.41 -14.54 -14.77
CA LEU A 170 15.71 -15.17 -15.02
C LEU A 170 16.64 -14.87 -13.85
N ILE A 171 17.37 -15.88 -13.43
CA ILE A 171 18.38 -15.78 -12.36
C ILE A 171 19.73 -15.89 -13.07
N PRO A 172 20.55 -14.85 -13.07
CA PRO A 172 21.90 -14.91 -13.64
C PRO A 172 22.74 -15.99 -12.95
N ALA A 173 23.68 -16.57 -13.71
CA ALA A 173 24.65 -17.53 -13.17
C ALA A 173 25.67 -16.83 -12.28
#